data_da7e1e0d7c5eb86c1c1de361cbc3c5c9
#
_entry.id   da7e1e0d7c5eb86c1c1de361cbc3c5c9
#
_cell.length_a   1.000
_cell.length_b   1.000
_cell.length_c   1.000
_cell.angle_alpha   90.00
_cell.angle_beta   90.00
_cell.angle_gamma   90.00
#
_symmetry.space_group_name_H-M   'P 1'
#
loop_
_entity.id
_entity.type
_entity.pdbx_description
1 polymer ?
#
loop_
_entity_poly.entity_id
_entity_poly.type
_entity_poly.pdbx_seq_one_letter_code
_entity_poly.pdbx_strand_id
1 'polypeptide(L)'
;IVRYEVKEGSLATDTVYTGVALRDETVVCAETAGYVNYYAREGERVAKNNLVYIVDETGRLNEELENLSLGENSLSDRELMDFRNEIVNFVHGFRPEEYGSTYDFKYSMKNTVLKLANTNMLQSVSDLGGDTGGNIVNYFNAPDTGIVTYWTDGYEGLTAQEVTEAIWDDAAYEKKLMMGNSLVAAGDAVYKLSTSEDWSIVIPVDPVRGAQLQEEGFVKVRFLKNQYESWGETKLLTNGDGNTYLQLSFTNSMVTFAMDRFLDVELIVEDETGLKIPVSSIVEKEFFLIPEEYVVPGGNNGGDSILRQTFLEDGTLSSEVLEIDVYYFDDDTKEYYLDSSILNAGDNLYKTDSQETFTVSK
;
A
#
# COMPACT_ATOMS: atom_id res chain seq x y z
N ILE A 1 -5.88 -19.21 7.72
CA ILE A 1 -6.85 -18.89 6.66
C ILE A 1 -6.66 -17.42 6.35
N VAL A 2 -6.10 -17.12 5.19
CA VAL A 2 -5.99 -15.74 4.69
C VAL A 2 -7.39 -15.33 4.22
N ARG A 3 -7.91 -14.23 4.76
CA ARG A 3 -9.19 -13.67 4.34
C ARG A 3 -8.91 -12.46 3.46
N TYR A 4 -9.55 -12.39 2.31
CA TYR A 4 -9.54 -11.24 1.44
C TYR A 4 -10.90 -10.53 1.56
N GLU A 5 -10.86 -9.23 1.80
CA GLU A 5 -12.06 -8.39 1.79
C GLU A 5 -12.30 -7.90 0.35
N VAL A 6 -13.42 -8.28 -0.22
CA VAL A 6 -13.82 -7.80 -1.56
C VAL A 6 -14.16 -6.31 -1.47
N LYS A 7 -13.52 -5.50 -2.33
CA LYS A 7 -13.72 -4.04 -2.38
C LYS A 7 -14.14 -3.62 -3.78
N GLU A 8 -14.81 -2.50 -3.86
CA GLU A 8 -15.05 -1.83 -5.15
C GLU A 8 -13.72 -1.34 -5.73
N GLY A 9 -13.55 -1.48 -7.02
CA GLY A 9 -12.40 -1.00 -7.76
C GLY A 9 -12.76 -0.69 -9.20
N SER A 10 -11.89 0.03 -9.91
CA SER A 10 -12.11 0.33 -11.32
C SER A 10 -12.02 -0.93 -12.18
N LEU A 11 -12.92 -1.04 -13.17
CA LEU A 11 -12.92 -2.08 -14.22
C LEU A 11 -11.99 -1.71 -15.39
N ALA A 12 -11.58 -0.45 -15.50
CA ALA A 12 -10.68 -0.01 -16.58
C ALA A 12 -9.33 -0.71 -16.47
N THR A 13 -8.80 -1.14 -17.59
CA THR A 13 -7.40 -1.55 -17.72
C THR A 13 -6.52 -0.31 -17.58
N ASP A 14 -5.37 -0.43 -16.90
CA ASP A 14 -4.42 0.66 -16.69
C ASP A 14 -4.92 1.80 -15.77
N THR A 15 -5.52 1.44 -14.64
CA THR A 15 -5.90 2.39 -13.58
C THR A 15 -4.87 2.51 -12.47
N VAL A 16 -3.83 1.68 -12.47
CA VAL A 16 -2.73 1.69 -11.52
C VAL A 16 -1.55 2.46 -12.10
N TYR A 17 -1.06 3.42 -11.34
CA TYR A 17 0.06 4.29 -11.73
C TYR A 17 1.06 4.34 -10.60
N THR A 18 2.35 4.41 -10.94
CA THR A 18 3.41 4.80 -9.99
C THR A 18 3.63 6.29 -10.11
N GLY A 19 3.33 7.02 -9.04
CA GLY A 19 3.47 8.47 -8.99
C GLY A 19 4.64 8.93 -8.14
N VAL A 20 5.20 10.09 -8.47
CA VAL A 20 6.20 10.78 -7.66
C VAL A 20 5.51 11.76 -6.72
N ALA A 21 5.79 11.65 -5.42
CA ALA A 21 5.21 12.53 -4.40
C ALA A 21 6.04 13.81 -4.25
N LEU A 22 5.37 14.95 -4.31
CA LEU A 22 5.92 16.28 -4.17
C LEU A 22 5.38 16.95 -2.91
N ARG A 23 6.26 17.57 -2.13
CA ARG A 23 5.95 18.20 -0.84
C ARG A 23 6.76 19.45 -0.67
N ASP A 24 6.34 20.34 0.23
CA ASP A 24 7.17 21.45 0.70
C ASP A 24 8.20 20.92 1.68
N GLU A 25 9.38 20.57 1.20
CA GLU A 25 10.44 19.93 1.95
C GLU A 25 11.64 20.86 2.08
N THR A 26 12.15 21.04 3.31
CA THR A 26 13.35 21.79 3.61
C THR A 26 14.38 20.88 4.25
N VAL A 27 15.56 20.77 3.64
CA VAL A 27 16.71 20.07 4.24
C VAL A 27 17.37 20.98 5.25
N VAL A 28 17.48 20.50 6.48
CA VAL A 28 18.18 21.22 7.56
C VAL A 28 19.57 20.63 7.70
N CYS A 29 20.58 21.51 7.62
CA CYS A 29 21.98 21.14 7.70
C CYS A 29 22.56 21.47 9.09
N ALA A 30 23.58 20.71 9.48
CA ALA A 30 24.33 20.95 10.72
C ALA A 30 25.04 22.32 10.68
N GLU A 31 24.89 23.07 11.74
CA GLU A 31 25.60 24.35 11.90
C GLU A 31 27.03 24.16 12.41
N THR A 32 27.24 23.11 13.21
CA THR A 32 28.53 22.77 13.82
C THR A 32 28.88 21.30 13.55
N ALA A 33 30.18 20.99 13.55
CA ALA A 33 30.66 19.63 13.42
C ALA A 33 30.57 18.89 14.77
N GLY A 34 30.28 17.61 14.76
CA GLY A 34 30.21 16.79 15.95
C GLY A 34 29.32 15.54 15.77
N TYR A 35 29.04 14.87 16.86
CA TYR A 35 28.18 13.69 16.89
C TYR A 35 26.71 14.09 17.05
N VAL A 36 25.87 13.69 16.09
CA VAL A 36 24.45 14.01 16.10
C VAL A 36 23.65 13.01 16.92
N ASN A 37 22.81 13.51 17.81
CA ASN A 37 21.82 12.73 18.55
C ASN A 37 20.42 13.30 18.28
N TYR A 38 19.52 12.46 17.78
CA TYR A 38 18.17 12.84 17.37
C TYR A 38 17.16 12.68 18.50
N TYR A 39 16.28 13.66 18.66
CA TYR A 39 15.20 13.69 19.65
C TYR A 39 13.83 13.44 19.02
N ALA A 40 13.56 14.05 17.86
CA ALA A 40 12.33 13.81 17.13
C ALA A 40 12.37 12.42 16.49
N ARG A 41 11.22 11.73 16.48
CA ARG A 41 11.07 10.47 15.73
C ARG A 41 10.89 10.76 14.26
N GLU A 42 11.26 9.80 13.44
CA GLU A 42 10.93 9.85 12.01
C GLU A 42 9.42 9.83 11.82
N GLY A 43 8.89 10.71 10.96
CA GLY A 43 7.45 10.91 10.79
C GLY A 43 6.76 11.69 11.91
N GLU A 44 7.50 12.14 12.93
CA GLU A 44 6.93 12.94 14.03
C GLU A 44 6.63 14.36 13.58
N ARG A 45 5.47 14.87 13.99
CA ARG A 45 5.15 16.28 13.85
C ARG A 45 5.78 17.06 15.00
N VAL A 46 6.64 18.00 14.65
CA VAL A 46 7.25 18.92 15.61
C VAL A 46 6.66 20.32 15.46
N ALA A 47 6.53 21.02 16.56
CA ALA A 47 6.20 22.45 16.54
C ALA A 47 7.47 23.29 16.36
N LYS A 48 7.32 24.49 15.85
CA LYS A 48 8.39 25.48 15.81
C LYS A 48 9.04 25.64 17.18
N ASN A 49 10.35 25.67 17.22
CA ASN A 49 11.19 25.73 18.42
C ASN A 49 11.21 24.44 19.28
N ASN A 50 10.59 23.35 18.88
CA ASN A 50 10.80 22.06 19.53
C ASN A 50 12.20 21.53 19.22
N LEU A 51 12.85 20.93 20.22
CA LEU A 51 14.14 20.29 20.06
C LEU A 51 14.02 19.12 19.07
N VAL A 52 14.87 19.13 18.04
CA VAL A 52 14.93 18.05 17.02
C VAL A 52 16.19 17.22 17.19
N TYR A 53 17.33 17.84 17.36
CA TYR A 53 18.61 17.14 17.52
C TYR A 53 19.58 17.97 18.36
N ILE A 54 20.64 17.30 18.83
CA ILE A 54 21.79 17.93 19.44
C ILE A 54 23.07 17.52 18.71
N VAL A 55 24.08 18.37 18.80
CA VAL A 55 25.44 18.04 18.33
C VAL A 55 26.39 18.09 19.53
N ASP A 56 27.05 16.95 19.78
CA ASP A 56 28.14 16.83 20.75
C ASP A 56 29.48 17.02 20.02
N GLU A 57 30.10 18.15 20.18
CA GLU A 57 31.37 18.43 19.52
C GLU A 57 32.56 17.64 20.07
N THR A 58 32.43 17.12 21.30
CA THR A 58 33.49 16.41 22.00
C THR A 58 33.42 14.91 21.89
N GLY A 59 32.23 14.35 21.58
CA GLY A 59 31.96 12.92 21.56
C GLY A 59 31.82 12.27 22.95
N ARG A 60 31.96 13.01 24.04
CA ARG A 60 31.85 12.48 25.41
C ARG A 60 30.45 12.00 25.74
N LEU A 61 29.44 12.72 25.27
CA LEU A 61 28.06 12.31 25.44
C LEU A 61 27.79 10.97 24.76
N ASN A 62 28.38 10.77 23.60
CA ASN A 62 28.28 9.53 22.84
C ASN A 62 28.96 8.35 23.57
N GLU A 63 30.15 8.57 24.16
CA GLU A 63 30.84 7.58 24.99
C GLU A 63 30.04 7.23 26.24
N GLU A 64 29.44 8.23 26.91
CA GLU A 64 28.58 8.00 28.08
C GLU A 64 27.30 7.24 27.72
N LEU A 65 26.69 7.52 26.57
CA LEU A 65 25.52 6.80 26.04
C LEU A 65 25.85 5.33 25.73
N GLU A 66 27.01 5.07 25.14
CA GLU A 66 27.48 3.70 24.90
C GLU A 66 27.70 2.94 26.22
N ASN A 67 28.25 3.58 27.23
CA ASN A 67 28.46 3.01 28.54
C ASN A 67 27.15 2.81 29.32
N LEU A 68 26.16 3.69 29.18
CA LEU A 68 24.84 3.58 29.82
C LEU A 68 23.95 2.54 29.15
N SER A 69 24.11 2.30 27.85
CA SER A 69 23.39 1.22 27.14
C SER A 69 23.75 -0.19 27.64
N LEU A 70 24.85 -0.31 28.38
CA LEU A 70 25.28 -1.53 29.06
C LEU A 70 24.76 -1.64 30.50
N GLY A 71 24.02 -0.66 31.04
CA GLY A 71 23.48 -0.61 32.39
C GLY A 71 21.98 -0.88 32.46
N GLU A 72 21.50 -1.30 33.65
CA GLU A 72 20.10 -1.64 33.97
C GLU A 72 19.16 -0.41 33.98
N ASN A 73 19.04 0.35 32.92
CA ASN A 73 17.99 1.37 32.81
C ASN A 73 16.74 0.76 32.18
N SER A 74 15.78 0.42 33.01
CA SER A 74 14.49 -0.12 32.60
C SER A 74 13.67 0.97 31.90
N LEU A 75 13.22 0.66 30.67
CA LEU A 75 12.19 1.43 29.97
C LEU A 75 10.92 1.46 30.83
N SER A 76 10.20 2.56 30.82
CA SER A 76 8.87 2.62 31.45
C SER A 76 7.89 1.67 30.77
N ASP A 77 6.89 1.20 31.49
CA ASP A 77 5.85 0.30 30.95
C ASP A 77 5.16 0.87 29.70
N ARG A 78 5.01 2.18 29.62
CA ARG A 78 4.41 2.87 28.47
C ARG A 78 5.32 2.81 27.25
N GLU A 79 6.61 3.06 27.43
CA GLU A 79 7.62 2.99 26.36
C GLU A 79 7.78 1.56 25.85
N LEU A 80 7.73 0.56 26.76
CA LEU A 80 7.72 -0.85 26.38
C LEU A 80 6.46 -1.23 25.59
N MET A 81 5.29 -0.66 25.93
CA MET A 81 4.06 -0.88 25.16
C MET A 81 4.13 -0.27 23.78
N ASP A 82 4.62 0.96 23.63
CA ASP A 82 4.77 1.64 22.36
C ASP A 82 5.75 0.87 21.45
N PHE A 83 6.87 0.45 22.00
CA PHE A 83 7.87 -0.38 21.32
C PHE A 83 7.30 -1.73 20.86
N ARG A 84 6.53 -2.38 21.73
CA ARG A 84 5.86 -3.64 21.41
C ARG A 84 4.83 -3.46 20.27
N ASN A 85 4.06 -2.38 20.30
CA ASN A 85 3.06 -2.08 19.28
C ASN A 85 3.73 -1.83 17.92
N GLU A 86 4.87 -1.16 17.88
CA GLU A 86 5.63 -0.93 16.65
C GLU A 86 6.14 -2.26 16.05
N ILE A 87 6.66 -3.17 16.88
CA ILE A 87 7.05 -4.52 16.45
C ILE A 87 5.84 -5.30 15.92
N VAL A 88 4.73 -5.29 16.63
CA VAL A 88 3.51 -6.01 16.23
C VAL A 88 2.97 -5.50 14.91
N ASN A 89 2.94 -4.18 14.72
CA ASN A 89 2.48 -3.57 13.48
C ASN A 89 3.39 -3.94 12.29
N PHE A 90 4.72 -3.95 12.50
CA PHE A 90 5.65 -4.41 11.48
C PHE A 90 5.42 -5.88 11.12
N VAL A 91 5.30 -6.77 12.11
CA VAL A 91 5.09 -8.21 11.88
C VAL A 91 3.78 -8.47 11.12
N HIS A 92 2.72 -7.71 11.43
CA HIS A 92 1.43 -7.84 10.72
C HIS A 92 1.46 -7.27 9.31
N GLY A 93 2.26 -6.23 9.06
CA GLY A 93 2.40 -5.60 7.75
C GLY A 93 3.54 -6.16 6.90
N PHE A 94 4.36 -7.06 7.43
CA PHE A 94 5.54 -7.57 6.75
C PHE A 94 5.18 -8.35 5.48
N ARG A 95 5.78 -7.94 4.37
CA ARG A 95 5.72 -8.65 3.08
C ARG A 95 7.13 -8.99 2.64
N PRO A 96 7.44 -10.26 2.36
CA PRO A 96 8.79 -10.69 1.96
C PRO A 96 9.29 -10.02 0.67
N GLU A 97 8.37 -9.56 -0.16
CA GLU A 97 8.67 -8.91 -1.44
C GLU A 97 9.11 -7.43 -1.27
N GLU A 98 8.82 -6.83 -0.11
CA GLU A 98 9.13 -5.43 0.21
C GLU A 98 10.35 -5.34 1.14
N TYR A 99 11.53 -5.68 0.63
CA TYR A 99 12.77 -5.67 1.43
C TYR A 99 13.09 -4.30 2.05
N GLY A 100 12.67 -3.20 1.41
CA GLY A 100 12.83 -1.83 1.91
C GLY A 100 12.17 -1.62 3.28
N SER A 101 10.99 -2.20 3.52
CA SER A 101 10.25 -2.09 4.78
C SER A 101 11.03 -2.65 5.98
N THR A 102 11.89 -3.64 5.77
CA THR A 102 12.73 -4.22 6.82
C THR A 102 13.84 -3.27 7.26
N TYR A 103 14.43 -2.54 6.33
CA TYR A 103 15.43 -1.51 6.64
C TYR A 103 14.80 -0.32 7.36
N ASP A 104 13.66 0.15 6.88
CA ASP A 104 12.91 1.24 7.50
C ASP A 104 12.51 0.89 8.94
N PHE A 105 12.03 -0.33 9.17
CA PHE A 105 11.73 -0.85 10.51
C PHE A 105 12.98 -0.91 11.40
N LYS A 106 14.09 -1.43 10.90
CA LYS A 106 15.36 -1.50 11.65
C LYS A 106 15.82 -0.10 12.07
N TYR A 107 15.68 0.90 11.21
CA TYR A 107 16.04 2.28 11.52
C TYR A 107 15.07 2.90 12.53
N SER A 108 13.76 2.72 12.36
CA SER A 108 12.74 3.17 13.31
C SER A 108 13.01 2.62 14.71
N MET A 109 13.28 1.32 14.82
CA MET A 109 13.60 0.67 16.07
C MET A 109 14.87 1.22 16.72
N LYS A 110 15.94 1.40 15.94
CA LYS A 110 17.19 1.99 16.43
C LYS A 110 16.97 3.40 16.97
N ASN A 111 16.16 4.20 16.31
CA ASN A 111 15.84 5.56 16.75
C ASN A 111 14.99 5.60 18.02
N THR A 112 13.99 4.73 18.10
CA THR A 112 13.16 4.61 19.31
C THR A 112 14.04 4.28 20.52
N VAL A 113 14.96 3.32 20.38
CA VAL A 113 15.92 2.98 21.45
C VAL A 113 16.83 4.17 21.80
N LEU A 114 17.38 4.85 20.80
CA LEU A 114 18.24 6.03 21.01
C LEU A 114 17.47 7.18 21.66
N LYS A 115 16.24 7.45 21.25
CA LYS A 115 15.40 8.48 21.86
C LYS A 115 15.14 8.19 23.34
N LEU A 116 14.83 6.94 23.67
CA LEU A 116 14.58 6.52 25.05
C LEU A 116 15.84 6.66 25.91
N ALA A 117 16.98 6.23 25.40
CA ALA A 117 18.28 6.42 26.05
C ALA A 117 18.60 7.91 26.27
N ASN A 118 18.39 8.75 25.24
CA ASN A 118 18.66 10.20 25.31
C ASN A 118 17.72 10.93 26.26
N THR A 119 16.43 10.58 26.34
CA THR A 119 15.47 11.21 27.24
C THR A 119 15.84 11.01 28.70
N ASN A 120 16.22 9.79 29.06
CA ASN A 120 16.66 9.45 30.41
C ASN A 120 17.98 10.18 30.78
N MET A 121 18.86 10.37 29.83
CA MET A 121 20.14 11.02 30.02
C MET A 121 20.01 12.55 30.15
N LEU A 122 19.14 13.20 29.38
CA LEU A 122 18.89 14.64 29.56
C LEU A 122 18.32 14.97 30.94
N GLN A 123 17.47 14.10 31.50
CA GLN A 123 17.04 14.24 32.87
C GLN A 123 18.22 14.13 33.83
N SER A 124 19.12 13.17 33.60
CA SER A 124 20.34 13.01 34.42
C SER A 124 21.34 14.18 34.27
N VAL A 125 21.49 14.71 33.07
CA VAL A 125 22.36 15.88 32.81
C VAL A 125 21.75 17.17 33.39
N SER A 126 20.42 17.30 33.32
CA SER A 126 19.68 18.40 33.97
C SER A 126 19.81 18.35 35.51
N ASP A 127 19.79 17.16 36.07
CA ASP A 127 19.92 16.92 37.54
C ASP A 127 21.36 17.10 38.04
N LEU A 128 22.35 16.89 37.18
CA LEU A 128 23.76 17.16 37.47
C LEU A 128 24.14 18.64 37.30
N GLY A 129 23.13 19.51 37.14
CA GLY A 129 23.19 20.94 36.90
C GLY A 129 24.33 21.68 37.56
N GLY A 130 25.33 21.97 36.81
CA GLY A 130 26.37 22.89 37.18
C GLY A 130 27.79 22.33 37.05
N ASP A 131 28.53 22.90 36.11
CA ASP A 131 29.97 22.95 36.11
C ASP A 131 30.75 21.65 35.83
N THR A 132 30.45 21.04 34.70
CA THR A 132 31.40 20.14 34.05
C THR A 132 32.07 20.87 32.89
N GLY A 133 33.17 21.51 33.20
CA GLY A 133 33.97 22.23 32.22
C GLY A 133 34.30 21.38 31.00
N GLY A 134 33.87 21.83 29.83
CA GLY A 134 34.39 21.41 28.55
C GLY A 134 33.50 20.53 27.66
N ASN A 135 32.25 20.25 28.00
CA ASN A 135 31.33 19.56 27.08
C ASN A 135 30.57 20.65 26.29
N ILE A 136 30.85 20.79 25.03
CA ILE A 136 30.09 21.69 24.14
C ILE A 136 29.03 20.83 23.46
N VAL A 137 27.79 20.92 23.99
CA VAL A 137 26.59 20.31 23.40
C VAL A 137 25.73 21.45 22.88
N ASN A 138 25.48 21.44 21.57
CA ASN A 138 24.65 22.43 20.92
C ASN A 138 23.25 21.84 20.67
N TYR A 139 22.22 22.59 21.03
CA TYR A 139 20.81 22.21 20.92
C TYR A 139 20.21 22.87 19.69
N PHE A 140 19.58 22.08 18.82
CA PHE A 140 18.99 22.56 17.58
C PHE A 140 17.48 22.29 17.55
N ASN A 141 16.74 23.38 17.44
CA ASN A 141 15.29 23.37 17.45
C ASN A 141 14.75 23.48 16.03
N ALA A 142 13.51 22.99 15.84
CA ALA A 142 12.81 23.09 14.56
C ALA A 142 12.64 24.58 14.16
N PRO A 143 13.03 24.95 12.93
CA PRO A 143 12.88 26.32 12.44
C PRO A 143 11.42 26.67 12.16
N ASP A 144 10.60 25.66 11.89
CA ASP A 144 9.16 25.80 11.70
C ASP A 144 8.42 24.52 12.14
N THR A 145 7.08 24.56 12.13
CA THR A 145 6.23 23.40 12.38
C THR A 145 6.22 22.49 11.16
N GLY A 146 6.36 21.18 11.35
CA GLY A 146 6.36 20.24 10.23
C GLY A 146 6.58 18.79 10.64
N ILE A 147 6.68 17.91 9.65
CA ILE A 147 7.01 16.50 9.82
C ILE A 147 8.50 16.29 9.60
N VAL A 148 9.15 15.66 10.57
CA VAL A 148 10.59 15.35 10.51
C VAL A 148 10.80 14.03 9.78
N THR A 149 11.72 14.02 8.81
CA THR A 149 12.19 12.79 8.17
C THR A 149 13.71 12.81 8.06
N TYR A 150 14.33 11.62 8.10
CA TYR A 150 15.80 11.47 8.13
C TYR A 150 16.34 10.84 6.84
N TRP A 151 15.85 11.31 5.72
CA TRP A 151 16.31 10.90 4.40
C TRP A 151 16.21 12.04 3.39
N THR A 152 17.09 12.02 2.39
CA THR A 152 17.07 12.89 1.21
C THR A 152 17.23 12.06 -0.05
N ASP A 153 16.75 12.57 -1.17
CA ASP A 153 16.85 11.90 -2.47
C ASP A 153 17.19 12.87 -3.63
N GLY A 154 17.34 14.15 -3.32
CA GLY A 154 17.63 15.19 -4.31
C GLY A 154 16.37 15.74 -4.99
N TYR A 155 15.18 15.25 -4.63
CA TYR A 155 13.90 15.71 -5.20
C TYR A 155 13.11 16.64 -4.26
N GLU A 156 13.76 17.16 -3.20
CA GLU A 156 13.12 18.02 -2.20
C GLU A 156 12.59 19.35 -2.77
N GLY A 157 13.23 19.86 -3.83
CA GLY A 157 12.80 21.07 -4.53
C GLY A 157 12.08 20.83 -5.85
N LEU A 158 11.77 19.57 -6.18
CA LEU A 158 11.17 19.21 -7.45
C LEU A 158 9.75 19.78 -7.57
N THR A 159 9.45 20.45 -8.66
CA THR A 159 8.12 20.94 -9.00
C THR A 159 7.43 20.01 -10.00
N ALA A 160 6.10 20.07 -10.05
CA ALA A 160 5.33 19.23 -10.95
C ALA A 160 5.67 19.44 -12.44
N GLN A 161 6.11 20.66 -12.80
CA GLN A 161 6.50 21.01 -14.17
C GLN A 161 7.89 20.47 -14.56
N GLU A 162 8.71 20.11 -13.59
CA GLU A 162 10.06 19.56 -13.82
C GLU A 162 10.06 18.02 -13.85
N VAL A 163 8.92 17.38 -13.55
CA VAL A 163 8.78 15.93 -13.65
C VAL A 163 8.90 15.50 -15.11
N THR A 164 9.79 14.55 -15.37
CA THR A 164 9.99 13.94 -16.68
C THR A 164 10.04 12.42 -16.54
N GLU A 165 9.95 11.70 -17.65
CA GLU A 165 9.99 10.24 -17.66
C GLU A 165 11.26 9.67 -16.97
N ALA A 166 12.37 10.40 -17.01
CA ALA A 166 13.63 10.00 -16.39
C ALA A 166 13.54 9.82 -14.85
N ILE A 167 12.52 10.39 -14.19
CA ILE A 167 12.36 10.31 -12.73
C ILE A 167 12.01 8.86 -12.29
N TRP A 168 11.39 8.08 -13.17
CA TRP A 168 11.05 6.66 -12.88
C TRP A 168 12.16 5.67 -13.25
N ASP A 169 13.38 6.17 -13.58
CA ASP A 169 14.53 5.29 -13.79
C ASP A 169 15.12 4.87 -12.44
N ASP A 170 14.80 3.66 -11.99
CA ASP A 170 15.26 3.10 -10.72
C ASP A 170 16.80 3.10 -10.58
N ALA A 171 17.53 3.04 -11.69
CA ALA A 171 19.00 3.04 -11.67
C ALA A 171 19.58 4.41 -11.29
N ALA A 172 18.82 5.49 -11.48
CA ALA A 172 19.24 6.86 -11.18
C ALA A 172 18.78 7.34 -9.80
N TYR A 173 17.80 6.66 -9.17
CA TYR A 173 17.25 7.07 -7.89
C TYR A 173 18.08 6.57 -6.71
N GLU A 174 18.50 7.48 -5.85
CA GLU A 174 19.26 7.16 -4.63
C GLU A 174 18.68 7.88 -3.42
N LYS A 175 18.15 7.08 -2.47
CA LYS A 175 17.68 7.57 -1.17
C LYS A 175 18.83 7.52 -0.16
N LYS A 176 19.25 8.68 0.33
CA LYS A 176 20.29 8.80 1.37
C LYS A 176 19.65 8.92 2.74
N LEU A 177 20.03 8.01 3.64
CA LEU A 177 19.57 8.03 5.01
C LEU A 177 20.52 8.84 5.88
N MET A 178 19.97 9.76 6.69
CA MET A 178 20.72 10.66 7.57
C MET A 178 20.81 10.16 9.02
N MET A 179 20.33 8.95 9.30
CA MET A 179 20.25 8.42 10.65
C MET A 179 21.45 7.60 11.07
N GLY A 180 21.85 7.80 12.30
CA GLY A 180 22.91 7.10 13.02
C GLY A 180 23.66 8.09 13.90
N ASN A 181 24.34 7.63 14.93
CA ASN A 181 25.32 8.39 15.70
C ASN A 181 26.51 8.68 14.78
N SER A 182 26.31 9.49 13.76
CA SER A 182 27.34 9.80 12.79
C SER A 182 27.98 11.12 13.14
N LEU A 183 29.28 11.17 12.99
CA LEU A 183 30.03 12.41 12.99
C LEU A 183 29.60 13.18 11.74
N VAL A 184 29.08 14.38 11.93
CA VAL A 184 28.73 15.30 10.83
C VAL A 184 29.68 16.49 10.79
N ALA A 185 29.91 17.02 9.60
CA ALA A 185 30.57 18.31 9.40
C ALA A 185 29.51 19.41 9.34
N ALA A 186 29.93 20.65 9.59
CA ALA A 186 29.08 21.80 9.33
C ALA A 186 28.67 21.84 7.84
N GLY A 187 27.39 21.99 7.56
CA GLY A 187 26.81 21.94 6.23
C GLY A 187 26.27 20.59 5.79
N ASP A 188 26.57 19.49 6.51
CA ASP A 188 25.96 18.17 6.23
C ASP A 188 24.49 18.18 6.56
N ALA A 189 23.67 17.51 5.74
CA ALA A 189 22.24 17.33 5.99
C ALA A 189 22.03 16.50 7.25
N VAL A 190 21.15 16.95 8.14
CA VAL A 190 20.83 16.29 9.41
C VAL A 190 19.41 15.72 9.40
N TYR A 191 18.45 16.47 8.92
CA TYR A 191 17.09 16.03 8.76
C TYR A 191 16.38 16.87 7.69
N LYS A 192 15.20 16.41 7.31
CA LYS A 192 14.30 17.12 6.40
C LYS A 192 13.00 17.44 7.11
N LEU A 193 12.47 18.62 6.90
CA LEU A 193 11.22 19.10 7.46
C LEU A 193 10.20 19.33 6.33
N SER A 194 9.06 18.67 6.41
CA SER A 194 7.91 18.92 5.54
C SER A 194 6.94 19.83 6.26
N THR A 195 6.75 21.07 5.78
CA THR A 195 6.08 22.14 6.53
C THR A 195 4.62 22.33 6.17
N SER A 196 4.14 21.74 5.05
CA SER A 196 2.76 21.85 4.60
C SER A 196 2.01 20.52 4.69
N GLU A 197 0.70 20.58 4.94
CA GLU A 197 -0.21 19.43 4.73
C GLU A 197 -0.58 19.27 3.25
N ASP A 198 -0.40 20.33 2.45
CA ASP A 198 -0.63 20.30 1.02
C ASP A 198 0.53 19.55 0.34
N TRP A 199 0.18 18.58 -0.45
CA TRP A 199 1.12 17.78 -1.21
C TRP A 199 0.48 17.25 -2.48
N SER A 200 1.26 16.73 -3.39
CA SER A 200 0.73 16.18 -4.63
C SER A 200 1.49 14.95 -5.08
N ILE A 201 0.85 14.19 -5.97
CA ILE A 201 1.46 13.10 -6.71
C ILE A 201 1.37 13.45 -8.18
N VAL A 202 2.45 13.25 -8.92
CA VAL A 202 2.46 13.38 -10.39
C VAL A 202 2.61 11.99 -10.98
N ILE A 203 1.68 11.64 -11.86
CA ILE A 203 1.66 10.36 -12.58
C ILE A 203 1.77 10.59 -14.08
N PRO A 204 2.43 9.69 -14.83
CA PRO A 204 2.35 9.69 -16.29
C PRO A 204 0.94 9.25 -16.70
N VAL A 205 0.35 9.89 -17.70
CA VAL A 205 -1.01 9.59 -18.14
C VAL A 205 -1.13 9.73 -19.66
N ASP A 206 -1.98 8.90 -20.25
CA ASP A 206 -2.37 9.11 -21.65
C ASP A 206 -3.07 10.47 -21.82
N PRO A 207 -2.76 11.25 -22.89
CA PRO A 207 -3.31 12.59 -23.06
C PRO A 207 -4.84 12.64 -23.10
N VAL A 208 -5.50 11.64 -23.69
CA VAL A 208 -6.97 11.59 -23.78
C VAL A 208 -7.57 11.32 -22.42
N ARG A 209 -7.01 10.34 -21.69
CA ARG A 209 -7.42 10.00 -20.33
C ARG A 209 -7.17 11.16 -19.36
N GLY A 210 -6.00 11.80 -19.47
CA GLY A 210 -5.64 12.95 -18.66
C GLY A 210 -6.61 14.13 -18.86
N ALA A 211 -7.04 14.40 -20.09
CA ALA A 211 -8.01 15.45 -20.39
C ALA A 211 -9.40 15.15 -19.78
N GLN A 212 -9.85 13.90 -19.81
CA GLN A 212 -11.10 13.46 -19.16
C GLN A 212 -11.04 13.68 -17.65
N LEU A 213 -9.97 13.22 -17.00
CA LEU A 213 -9.81 13.37 -15.56
C LEU A 213 -9.69 14.84 -15.13
N GLN A 214 -9.09 15.69 -15.96
CA GLN A 214 -9.05 17.11 -15.69
C GLN A 214 -10.44 17.76 -15.81
N GLU A 215 -11.27 17.33 -16.74
CA GLU A 215 -12.64 17.85 -16.89
C GLU A 215 -13.49 17.52 -15.67
N GLU A 216 -13.28 16.35 -15.04
CA GLU A 216 -13.93 15.98 -13.79
C GLU A 216 -13.47 16.82 -12.61
N GLY A 217 -12.24 17.37 -12.64
CA GLY A 217 -11.65 18.24 -11.62
C GLY A 217 -11.13 17.51 -10.38
N PHE A 218 -11.70 16.37 -10.01
CA PHE A 218 -11.30 15.51 -8.91
C PHE A 218 -11.43 14.05 -9.31
N VAL A 219 -10.53 13.22 -8.73
CA VAL A 219 -10.60 11.77 -8.87
C VAL A 219 -10.37 11.11 -7.53
N LYS A 220 -11.04 10.00 -7.30
CA LYS A 220 -10.82 9.17 -6.11
C LYS A 220 -9.56 8.33 -6.31
N VAL A 221 -8.61 8.46 -5.40
CA VAL A 221 -7.29 7.80 -5.46
C VAL A 221 -7.19 6.81 -4.32
N ARG A 222 -6.88 5.56 -4.63
CA ARG A 222 -6.54 4.53 -3.64
C ARG A 222 -5.05 4.30 -3.63
N PHE A 223 -4.42 4.46 -2.48
CA PHE A 223 -3.01 4.16 -2.27
C PHE A 223 -2.83 2.66 -2.01
N LEU A 224 -2.11 1.96 -2.89
CA LEU A 224 -2.03 0.50 -2.82
C LEU A 224 -1.25 0.00 -1.60
N LYS A 225 -0.33 0.80 -1.07
CA LYS A 225 0.47 0.48 0.12
C LYS A 225 -0.38 0.14 1.35
N ASN A 226 -1.45 0.88 1.59
CA ASN A 226 -2.26 0.77 2.81
C ASN A 226 -3.77 0.79 2.55
N GLN A 227 -4.19 0.76 1.28
CA GLN A 227 -5.58 0.80 0.84
C GLN A 227 -6.34 2.06 1.28
N TYR A 228 -5.60 3.12 1.67
CA TYR A 228 -6.19 4.41 2.00
C TYR A 228 -6.74 5.08 0.75
N GLU A 229 -7.90 5.71 0.87
CA GLU A 229 -8.57 6.42 -0.22
C GLU A 229 -8.70 7.90 0.11
N SER A 230 -8.42 8.74 -0.87
CA SER A 230 -8.60 10.19 -0.79
C SER A 230 -9.01 10.76 -2.15
N TRP A 231 -9.67 11.91 -2.14
CA TRP A 231 -9.94 12.67 -3.35
C TRP A 231 -8.75 13.55 -3.69
N GLY A 232 -8.24 13.43 -4.92
CA GLY A 232 -7.20 14.29 -5.46
C GLY A 232 -7.76 15.27 -6.48
N GLU A 233 -7.44 16.56 -6.32
CA GLU A 233 -7.70 17.57 -7.34
C GLU A 233 -6.80 17.34 -8.54
N THR A 234 -7.36 17.34 -9.74
CA THR A 234 -6.66 16.98 -10.97
C THR A 234 -6.15 18.21 -11.71
N LYS A 235 -4.91 18.15 -12.18
CA LYS A 235 -4.33 19.16 -13.07
C LYS A 235 -3.48 18.49 -14.13
N LEU A 236 -3.83 18.68 -15.39
CA LEU A 236 -3.07 18.16 -16.52
C LEU A 236 -1.85 19.03 -16.81
N LEU A 237 -0.71 18.40 -17.07
CA LEU A 237 0.56 19.06 -17.37
C LEU A 237 1.15 18.44 -18.64
N THR A 238 1.76 19.28 -19.47
CA THR A 238 2.67 18.85 -20.53
C THR A 238 4.04 19.43 -20.21
N ASN A 239 4.98 18.54 -19.90
CA ASN A 239 6.28 18.95 -19.38
C ASN A 239 7.36 19.04 -20.47
N GLY A 240 8.59 19.38 -20.07
CA GLY A 240 9.67 19.69 -20.99
C GLY A 240 10.13 18.54 -21.90
N ASP A 241 9.80 17.29 -21.56
CA ASP A 241 10.02 16.10 -22.37
C ASP A 241 8.94 15.86 -23.43
N GLY A 242 7.88 16.69 -23.45
CA GLY A 242 6.74 16.56 -24.35
C GLY A 242 5.70 15.54 -23.91
N ASN A 243 5.92 14.87 -22.79
CA ASN A 243 4.98 13.88 -22.24
C ASN A 243 3.88 14.56 -21.39
N THR A 244 2.77 13.86 -21.24
CA THR A 244 1.61 14.31 -20.48
C THR A 244 1.59 13.66 -19.11
N TYR A 245 1.36 14.49 -18.10
CA TYR A 245 1.31 14.09 -16.70
C TYR A 245 0.03 14.61 -16.05
N LEU A 246 -0.45 13.91 -15.04
CA LEU A 246 -1.54 14.35 -14.19
C LEU A 246 -1.02 14.60 -12.79
N GLN A 247 -1.13 15.83 -12.31
CA GLN A 247 -0.91 16.17 -10.91
C GLN A 247 -2.20 15.95 -10.13
N LEU A 248 -2.09 15.20 -9.04
CA LEU A 248 -3.16 14.90 -8.10
C LEU A 248 -2.80 15.60 -6.78
N SER A 249 -3.55 16.63 -6.40
CA SER A 249 -3.27 17.44 -5.21
C SER A 249 -4.17 17.04 -4.04
N PHE A 250 -3.56 16.97 -2.84
CA PHE A 250 -4.19 16.57 -1.59
C PHE A 250 -3.89 17.61 -0.50
N THR A 251 -4.82 17.77 0.44
CA THR A 251 -4.70 18.67 1.59
C THR A 251 -4.69 17.93 2.93
N ASN A 252 -4.50 16.61 2.88
CA ASN A 252 -4.54 15.75 4.06
C ASN A 252 -3.58 14.56 3.93
N SER A 253 -3.38 13.86 5.04
CA SER A 253 -2.67 12.57 5.10
C SER A 253 -1.22 12.60 4.61
N MET A 254 -0.59 13.75 4.44
CA MET A 254 0.79 13.88 4.01
C MET A 254 1.72 13.07 4.93
N VAL A 255 1.50 13.08 6.24
CA VAL A 255 2.31 12.33 7.22
C VAL A 255 2.33 10.83 6.96
N THR A 256 1.21 10.26 6.49
CA THR A 256 1.09 8.80 6.20
C THR A 256 2.07 8.37 5.11
N PHE A 257 2.37 9.27 4.18
CA PHE A 257 3.21 8.99 3.02
C PHE A 257 4.53 9.75 3.03
N ALA A 258 4.89 10.38 4.16
CA ALA A 258 6.10 11.22 4.28
C ALA A 258 7.41 10.44 4.02
N MET A 259 7.37 9.11 4.19
CA MET A 259 8.52 8.23 4.00
C MET A 259 8.72 7.76 2.55
N ASP A 260 7.76 8.02 1.67
CA ASP A 260 7.74 7.50 0.31
C ASP A 260 7.92 8.65 -0.70
N ARG A 261 8.81 8.46 -1.68
CA ARG A 261 8.90 9.35 -2.85
C ARG A 261 8.04 8.83 -3.99
N PHE A 262 8.00 7.54 -4.19
CA PHE A 262 7.17 6.90 -5.19
C PHE A 262 6.02 6.15 -4.52
N LEU A 263 4.83 6.28 -5.08
CA LEU A 263 3.61 5.69 -4.56
C LEU A 263 2.81 5.05 -5.69
N ASP A 264 2.46 3.80 -5.49
CA ASP A 264 1.53 3.11 -6.39
C ASP A 264 0.10 3.46 -5.99
N VAL A 265 -0.62 4.02 -6.95
CA VAL A 265 -1.98 4.51 -6.78
C VAL A 265 -2.92 3.93 -7.83
N GLU A 266 -4.14 3.68 -7.44
CA GLU A 266 -5.23 3.30 -8.33
C GLU A 266 -6.21 4.48 -8.43
N LEU A 267 -6.56 4.89 -9.66
CA LEU A 267 -7.61 5.86 -9.90
C LEU A 267 -8.95 5.14 -9.98
N ILE A 268 -9.91 5.54 -9.14
CA ILE A 268 -11.25 4.97 -9.10
C ILE A 268 -12.21 5.92 -9.79
N VAL A 269 -12.72 5.50 -10.93
CA VAL A 269 -13.69 6.27 -11.73
C VAL A 269 -15.05 5.60 -11.58
N GLU A 270 -16.07 6.35 -11.17
CA GLU A 270 -17.37 5.80 -10.75
C GLU A 270 -18.08 4.98 -11.85
N ASP A 271 -17.98 5.38 -13.10
CA ASP A 271 -18.65 4.70 -14.23
C ASP A 271 -18.00 3.35 -14.60
N GLU A 272 -16.87 3.02 -14.00
CA GLU A 272 -16.07 1.82 -14.28
C GLU A 272 -15.81 0.98 -13.02
N THR A 273 -16.62 1.14 -11.99
CA THR A 273 -16.42 0.41 -10.73
C THR A 273 -17.02 -0.99 -10.76
N GLY A 274 -16.36 -1.89 -10.06
CA GLY A 274 -16.81 -3.26 -9.85
C GLY A 274 -16.17 -3.87 -8.60
N LEU A 275 -16.61 -5.05 -8.24
CA LEU A 275 -16.01 -5.77 -7.11
C LEU A 275 -14.69 -6.41 -7.53
N LYS A 276 -13.60 -6.07 -6.86
CA LYS A 276 -12.27 -6.69 -7.07
C LYS A 276 -12.09 -7.92 -6.20
N ILE A 277 -11.62 -8.97 -6.82
CA ILE A 277 -11.22 -10.22 -6.15
C ILE A 277 -9.81 -10.61 -6.62
N PRO A 278 -9.00 -11.28 -5.76
CA PRO A 278 -7.71 -11.83 -6.19
C PRO A 278 -7.88 -12.87 -7.30
N VAL A 279 -6.98 -12.88 -8.26
CA VAL A 279 -6.93 -13.91 -9.32
C VAL A 279 -6.86 -15.32 -8.71
N SER A 280 -6.16 -15.48 -7.57
CA SER A 280 -6.05 -16.74 -6.84
C SER A 280 -7.37 -17.25 -6.24
N SER A 281 -8.41 -16.41 -6.19
CA SER A 281 -9.76 -16.82 -5.75
C SER A 281 -10.64 -17.27 -6.91
N ILE A 282 -10.16 -17.15 -8.14
CA ILE A 282 -10.87 -17.65 -9.33
C ILE A 282 -10.58 -19.14 -9.46
N VAL A 283 -11.64 -19.92 -9.50
CA VAL A 283 -11.56 -21.36 -9.69
C VAL A 283 -12.28 -21.69 -10.97
N GLU A 284 -11.59 -22.38 -11.89
CA GLU A 284 -12.22 -22.93 -13.08
C GLU A 284 -13.01 -24.17 -12.68
N LYS A 285 -14.27 -24.23 -13.09
CA LYS A 285 -15.13 -25.38 -12.90
C LYS A 285 -15.79 -25.73 -14.22
N GLU A 286 -15.74 -27.00 -14.58
CA GLU A 286 -16.40 -27.51 -15.78
C GLU A 286 -17.89 -27.79 -15.47
N PHE A 287 -18.76 -27.39 -16.37
CA PHE A 287 -20.18 -27.62 -16.32
C PHE A 287 -20.66 -28.30 -17.58
N PHE A 288 -21.72 -29.09 -17.47
CA PHE A 288 -22.49 -29.51 -18.62
C PHE A 288 -23.55 -28.46 -18.95
N LEU A 289 -23.63 -28.07 -20.21
CA LEU A 289 -24.60 -27.12 -20.73
C LEU A 289 -25.77 -27.89 -21.31
N ILE A 290 -26.96 -27.75 -20.73
CA ILE A 290 -28.15 -28.44 -21.11
C ILE A 290 -29.21 -27.45 -21.56
N PRO A 291 -29.70 -27.53 -22.82
CA PRO A 291 -30.75 -26.63 -23.27
C PRO A 291 -32.02 -26.73 -22.43
N GLU A 292 -32.71 -25.64 -22.18
CA GLU A 292 -33.90 -25.52 -21.33
C GLU A 292 -34.96 -26.58 -21.68
N GLU A 293 -35.12 -26.87 -22.96
CA GLU A 293 -36.12 -27.82 -23.48
C GLU A 293 -35.93 -29.30 -23.05
N TYR A 294 -34.74 -29.64 -22.51
CA TYR A 294 -34.42 -30.97 -21.97
C TYR A 294 -34.50 -31.03 -20.44
N VAL A 295 -34.83 -29.93 -19.79
CA VAL A 295 -35.00 -29.83 -18.35
C VAL A 295 -36.50 -29.82 -18.01
N VAL A 296 -36.92 -30.67 -17.11
CA VAL A 296 -38.29 -30.76 -16.62
C VAL A 296 -38.38 -30.07 -15.26
N PRO A 297 -39.02 -28.90 -15.15
CA PRO A 297 -39.16 -28.22 -13.87
C PRO A 297 -40.15 -28.94 -12.94
N GLY A 298 -39.87 -28.91 -11.63
CA GLY A 298 -40.82 -29.37 -10.60
C GLY A 298 -40.94 -30.88 -10.45
N GLY A 299 -39.83 -31.62 -10.43
CA GLY A 299 -39.80 -33.05 -10.12
C GLY A 299 -40.40 -33.42 -8.76
N ASN A 300 -40.37 -34.71 -8.36
CA ASN A 300 -41.03 -35.24 -7.18
C ASN A 300 -40.73 -34.51 -5.85
N ASN A 301 -39.61 -33.79 -5.77
CA ASN A 301 -39.21 -33.01 -4.60
C ASN A 301 -39.29 -31.50 -4.86
N GLY A 302 -39.86 -31.04 -5.99
CA GLY A 302 -39.94 -29.62 -6.37
C GLY A 302 -38.66 -29.07 -7.02
N GLY A 303 -37.65 -29.91 -7.27
CA GLY A 303 -36.44 -29.59 -8.02
C GLY A 303 -36.57 -29.89 -9.51
N ASP A 304 -35.64 -29.34 -10.30
CA ASP A 304 -35.59 -29.63 -11.73
C ASP A 304 -35.03 -31.03 -11.98
N SER A 305 -35.41 -31.66 -13.10
CA SER A 305 -34.95 -32.98 -13.49
C SER A 305 -34.70 -33.07 -14.99
N ILE A 306 -33.92 -34.09 -15.38
CA ILE A 306 -33.66 -34.47 -16.76
C ILE A 306 -33.99 -35.91 -16.99
N LEU A 307 -34.31 -36.27 -18.23
CA LEU A 307 -34.56 -37.62 -18.66
C LEU A 307 -33.36 -38.17 -19.41
N ARG A 308 -32.63 -39.11 -18.79
CA ARG A 308 -31.48 -39.78 -19.39
C ARG A 308 -31.89 -41.11 -20.00
N GLN A 309 -31.43 -41.37 -21.20
CA GLN A 309 -31.67 -42.59 -21.92
C GLN A 309 -30.41 -43.46 -21.89
N THR A 310 -30.54 -44.69 -21.44
CA THR A 310 -29.46 -45.68 -21.43
C THR A 310 -29.90 -46.95 -22.17
N PHE A 311 -28.95 -47.56 -22.88
CA PHE A 311 -29.16 -48.88 -23.47
C PHE A 311 -28.72 -49.95 -22.48
N LEU A 312 -29.62 -50.89 -22.17
CA LEU A 312 -29.29 -52.08 -21.39
C LEU A 312 -28.49 -53.08 -22.23
N GLU A 313 -27.79 -54.02 -21.58
CA GLU A 313 -26.97 -55.04 -22.26
C GLU A 313 -27.74 -55.91 -23.25
N ASP A 314 -29.06 -56.03 -23.07
CA ASP A 314 -29.97 -56.75 -23.98
C ASP A 314 -30.45 -55.90 -25.16
N GLY A 315 -29.98 -54.67 -25.30
CA GLY A 315 -30.36 -53.75 -26.38
C GLY A 315 -31.68 -53.01 -26.13
N THR A 316 -32.34 -53.22 -24.97
CA THR A 316 -33.56 -52.48 -24.62
C THR A 316 -33.21 -51.07 -24.13
N LEU A 317 -34.08 -50.12 -24.49
CA LEU A 317 -33.96 -48.73 -24.07
C LEU A 317 -34.54 -48.56 -22.67
N SER A 318 -33.74 -48.07 -21.75
CA SER A 318 -34.19 -47.69 -20.40
C SER A 318 -34.13 -46.18 -20.25
N SER A 319 -35.11 -45.63 -19.55
CA SER A 319 -35.22 -44.22 -19.27
C SER A 319 -35.12 -43.97 -17.77
N GLU A 320 -34.27 -43.02 -17.38
CA GLU A 320 -34.04 -42.66 -15.98
C GLU A 320 -34.31 -41.18 -15.79
N VAL A 321 -35.05 -40.86 -14.72
CA VAL A 321 -35.26 -39.47 -14.29
C VAL A 321 -34.15 -39.12 -13.29
N LEU A 322 -33.33 -38.12 -13.59
CA LEU A 322 -32.29 -37.63 -12.72
C LEU A 322 -32.70 -36.26 -12.19
N GLU A 323 -32.71 -36.10 -10.87
CA GLU A 323 -32.81 -34.79 -10.24
C GLU A 323 -31.50 -34.06 -10.46
N ILE A 324 -31.56 -32.77 -10.82
CA ILE A 324 -30.39 -31.94 -11.14
C ILE A 324 -30.23 -30.78 -10.14
N ASP A 325 -28.98 -30.53 -9.76
CA ASP A 325 -28.62 -29.34 -9.07
C ASP A 325 -28.16 -28.28 -10.11
N VAL A 326 -29.02 -27.28 -10.31
CA VAL A 326 -28.74 -26.17 -11.23
C VAL A 326 -27.76 -25.19 -10.56
N TYR A 327 -26.59 -25.02 -11.17
CA TYR A 327 -25.62 -24.04 -10.70
C TYR A 327 -26.00 -22.64 -11.20
N TYR A 328 -26.36 -22.52 -12.46
CA TYR A 328 -26.74 -21.27 -13.11
C TYR A 328 -27.65 -21.55 -14.31
N PHE A 329 -28.59 -20.67 -14.59
CA PHE A 329 -29.38 -20.65 -15.82
C PHE A 329 -29.05 -19.37 -16.59
N ASP A 330 -28.60 -19.54 -17.84
CA ASP A 330 -28.36 -18.44 -18.75
C ASP A 330 -29.63 -18.09 -19.53
N ASP A 331 -30.23 -16.96 -19.23
CA ASP A 331 -31.48 -16.51 -19.85
C ASP A 331 -31.31 -16.07 -21.30
N ASP A 332 -30.10 -15.71 -21.72
CA ASP A 332 -29.78 -15.31 -23.09
C ASP A 332 -29.63 -16.51 -24.02
N THR A 333 -28.89 -17.54 -23.59
CA THR A 333 -28.67 -18.77 -24.36
C THR A 333 -29.73 -19.84 -24.12
N LYS A 334 -30.54 -19.68 -23.08
CA LYS A 334 -31.54 -20.68 -22.61
C LYS A 334 -30.90 -22.01 -22.27
N GLU A 335 -29.77 -21.96 -21.57
CA GLU A 335 -29.02 -23.14 -21.15
C GLU A 335 -28.86 -23.21 -19.63
N TYR A 336 -28.97 -24.41 -19.09
CA TYR A 336 -28.67 -24.73 -17.70
C TYR A 336 -27.23 -25.21 -17.55
N TYR A 337 -26.51 -24.64 -16.58
CA TYR A 337 -25.19 -25.07 -16.17
C TYR A 337 -25.30 -26.05 -15.02
N LEU A 338 -25.00 -27.34 -15.28
CA LEU A 338 -25.09 -28.41 -14.33
C LEU A 338 -23.74 -28.90 -13.85
N ASP A 339 -23.67 -29.28 -12.57
CA ASP A 339 -22.46 -29.90 -12.02
C ASP A 339 -22.25 -31.30 -12.64
N SER A 340 -20.98 -31.62 -12.91
CA SER A 340 -20.58 -32.86 -13.59
C SER A 340 -20.76 -34.15 -12.79
N SER A 341 -21.29 -34.08 -11.54
CA SER A 341 -21.38 -35.26 -10.67
C SER A 341 -22.42 -36.31 -11.09
N ILE A 342 -23.42 -35.94 -11.89
CA ILE A 342 -24.56 -36.81 -12.27
C ILE A 342 -24.62 -37.12 -13.76
N LEU A 343 -23.84 -36.40 -14.59
CA LEU A 343 -23.81 -36.58 -16.04
C LEU A 343 -22.40 -36.96 -16.52
N ASN A 344 -22.36 -37.66 -17.63
CA ASN A 344 -21.12 -37.95 -18.35
C ASN A 344 -21.22 -37.43 -19.78
N ALA A 345 -20.07 -37.03 -20.35
CA ALA A 345 -20.01 -36.73 -21.77
C ALA A 345 -20.46 -37.99 -22.59
N GLY A 346 -21.38 -37.80 -23.51
CA GLY A 346 -21.97 -38.87 -24.29
C GLY A 346 -23.32 -39.40 -23.75
N ASP A 347 -23.77 -38.94 -22.57
CA ASP A 347 -25.14 -39.24 -22.11
C ASP A 347 -26.17 -38.65 -23.07
N ASN A 348 -27.23 -39.40 -23.33
CA ASN A 348 -28.32 -38.95 -24.17
C ASN A 348 -29.52 -38.54 -23.31
N LEU A 349 -29.93 -37.30 -23.48
CA LEU A 349 -31.13 -36.74 -22.86
C LEU A 349 -32.26 -36.69 -23.89
N TYR A 350 -33.51 -36.80 -23.47
CA TYR A 350 -34.63 -36.67 -24.37
C TYR A 350 -35.76 -35.83 -23.77
N LYS A 351 -36.56 -35.23 -24.64
CA LYS A 351 -37.73 -34.45 -24.25
C LYS A 351 -38.90 -35.40 -23.95
N THR A 352 -39.71 -35.02 -22.95
CA THR A 352 -40.90 -35.77 -22.54
C THR A 352 -41.94 -35.94 -23.65
N ASP A 353 -42.04 -35.00 -24.57
CA ASP A 353 -43.09 -34.90 -25.58
C ASP A 353 -42.59 -35.16 -27.03
N SER A 354 -41.32 -35.51 -27.21
CA SER A 354 -40.76 -35.79 -28.54
C SER A 354 -39.70 -36.89 -28.47
N GLN A 355 -39.37 -37.48 -29.62
CA GLN A 355 -38.26 -38.43 -29.76
C GLN A 355 -36.89 -37.74 -29.99
N GLU A 356 -36.84 -36.43 -29.83
CA GLU A 356 -35.62 -35.70 -29.97
C GLU A 356 -34.65 -35.95 -28.81
N THR A 357 -33.42 -36.25 -29.15
CA THR A 357 -32.36 -36.52 -28.17
C THR A 357 -31.28 -35.44 -28.27
N PHE A 358 -30.72 -35.10 -27.11
CA PHE A 358 -29.55 -34.23 -26.98
C PHE A 358 -28.42 -35.07 -26.39
N THR A 359 -27.27 -35.05 -27.05
CA THR A 359 -26.08 -35.73 -26.53
C THR A 359 -25.21 -34.73 -25.76
N VAL A 360 -24.97 -35.05 -24.49
CA VAL A 360 -24.17 -34.23 -23.61
C VAL A 360 -22.74 -34.20 -24.12
N SER A 361 -22.21 -33.01 -24.39
CA SER A 361 -20.81 -32.78 -24.77
C SER A 361 -20.06 -32.10 -23.62
N LYS A 362 -18.78 -32.40 -23.52
CA LYS A 362 -17.88 -31.78 -22.59
C LYS A 362 -17.35 -30.45 -23.15
#